data_99965369ab3be95c4d5a73cb37cf92d9
#
_entry.id   99965369ab3be95c4d5a73cb37cf92d9
#
_cell.length_a   1.000
_cell.length_b   1.000
_cell.length_c   1.000
_cell.angle_alpha   90.00
_cell.angle_beta   90.00
_cell.angle_gamma   90.00
#
_symmetry.space_group_name_H-M   'P 1'
#
loop_
_entity.id
_entity.type
_entity.pdbx_description
1 polymer ?
#
loop_
_entity_poly.entity_id
_entity_poly.type
_entity_poly.pdbx_seq_one_letter_code
_entity_poly.pdbx_strand_id
1 'polypeptide(L)'
;MIAIFYLVLQILKIYSYVVIANVIISWLVAFNVLNTQNRFVYSILELTYRLTDPILNKIRRFLPNLGSLDISPVILLLLIWFIEMCMKLYVAPLLFN
;
A
#
# COMPACT_ATOMS: atom_id res chain seq x y z
N MET A 1 14.79 20.91 -6.19
CA MET A 1 15.12 19.47 -6.06
C MET A 1 14.81 18.93 -4.69
N ILE A 2 15.26 19.59 -3.63
CA ILE A 2 15.01 19.12 -2.25
C ILE A 2 13.52 19.03 -1.96
N ALA A 3 12.74 20.05 -2.36
CA ALA A 3 11.31 20.06 -2.14
C ALA A 3 10.61 18.89 -2.84
N ILE A 4 11.04 18.58 -4.06
CA ILE A 4 10.47 17.46 -4.82
C ILE A 4 10.81 16.13 -4.14
N PHE A 5 12.02 16.01 -3.61
CA PHE A 5 12.43 14.82 -2.87
C PHE A 5 11.51 14.56 -1.67
N TYR A 6 11.26 15.58 -0.86
CA TYR A 6 10.37 15.42 0.28
C TYR A 6 8.93 15.18 -0.14
N LEU A 7 8.49 15.81 -1.24
CA LEU A 7 7.15 15.58 -1.75
C LEU A 7 6.95 14.12 -2.16
N VAL A 8 7.91 13.55 -2.87
CA VAL A 8 7.83 12.15 -3.29
C VAL A 8 7.79 11.22 -2.08
N LEU A 9 8.65 11.47 -1.09
CA LEU A 9 8.63 10.68 0.14
C LEU A 9 7.28 10.77 0.85
N GLN A 10 6.69 11.96 0.89
CA GLN A 10 5.40 12.15 1.54
C GLN A 10 4.28 11.43 0.80
N ILE A 11 4.31 11.47 -0.53
CA ILE A 11 3.32 10.75 -1.34
C ILE A 11 3.43 9.25 -1.11
N LEU A 12 4.65 8.71 -1.08
CA LEU A 12 4.85 7.29 -0.80
C LEU A 12 4.33 6.92 0.59
N LYS A 13 4.56 7.78 1.57
CA LYS A 13 4.10 7.55 2.93
C LYS A 13 2.57 7.54 3.01
N ILE A 14 1.93 8.51 2.37
CA ILE A 14 0.46 8.58 2.34
C ILE A 14 -0.10 7.34 1.64
N TYR A 15 0.51 6.94 0.52
CA TYR A 15 0.08 5.77 -0.21
C TYR A 15 0.20 4.50 0.64
N SER A 16 1.29 4.37 1.42
CA SER A 16 1.45 3.21 2.29
C SER A 16 0.36 3.16 3.36
N TYR A 17 -0.08 4.32 3.88
CA TYR A 17 -1.19 4.34 4.83
C TYR A 17 -2.50 3.86 4.18
N VAL A 18 -2.74 4.25 2.93
CA VAL A 18 -3.92 3.78 2.19
C VAL A 18 -3.87 2.25 2.02
N VAL A 19 -2.72 1.72 1.67
CA VAL A 19 -2.53 0.27 1.52
C VAL A 19 -2.76 -0.45 2.84
N ILE A 20 -2.22 0.09 3.94
CA ILE A 20 -2.40 -0.49 5.27
C ILE A 20 -3.87 -0.52 5.64
N ALA A 21 -4.60 0.57 5.40
CA ALA A 21 -6.02 0.63 5.70
C ALA A 21 -6.79 -0.43 4.92
N ASN A 22 -6.48 -0.59 3.63
CA ASN A 22 -7.12 -1.60 2.80
C ASN A 22 -6.85 -3.01 3.34
N VAL A 23 -5.60 -3.30 3.70
CA VAL A 23 -5.22 -4.61 4.23
C VAL A 23 -5.98 -4.93 5.51
N ILE A 24 -5.98 -3.98 6.45
CA ILE A 24 -6.62 -4.20 7.74
C ILE A 24 -8.11 -4.45 7.55
N ILE A 25 -8.79 -3.61 6.77
CA ILE A 25 -10.22 -3.75 6.55
C ILE A 25 -10.52 -5.06 5.81
N SER A 26 -9.72 -5.41 4.80
CA SER A 26 -9.92 -6.63 4.03
C SER A 26 -9.80 -7.88 4.90
N TRP A 27 -8.80 -7.90 5.79
CA TRP A 27 -8.61 -9.04 6.69
C TRP A 27 -9.72 -9.11 7.72
N LEU A 28 -10.17 -7.98 8.26
CA LEU A 28 -11.27 -7.95 9.22
C LEU A 28 -12.56 -8.46 8.59
N VAL A 29 -12.80 -8.13 7.32
CA VAL A 29 -13.95 -8.65 6.59
C VAL A 29 -13.79 -10.16 6.37
N ALA A 30 -12.60 -10.60 5.98
CA ALA A 30 -12.32 -12.03 5.73
C ALA A 30 -12.51 -12.88 6.98
N PHE A 31 -12.20 -12.33 8.15
CA PHE A 31 -12.36 -13.04 9.42
C PHE A 31 -13.73 -12.80 10.07
N ASN A 32 -14.67 -12.18 9.36
CA ASN A 32 -16.03 -11.91 9.84
C ASN A 32 -16.09 -10.97 11.04
N VAL A 33 -15.04 -10.17 11.26
CA VAL A 33 -15.05 -9.14 12.31
C VAL A 33 -15.86 -7.93 11.87
N LEU A 34 -15.71 -7.55 10.59
CA LEU A 34 -16.47 -6.45 10.00
C LEU A 34 -17.43 -6.98 8.94
N ASN A 35 -18.56 -6.31 8.80
CA ASN A 35 -19.60 -6.67 7.85
C ASN A 35 -19.61 -5.72 6.68
N THR A 36 -19.47 -6.24 5.46
CA THR A 36 -19.52 -5.44 4.23
C THR A 36 -20.89 -4.86 3.96
N GLN A 37 -21.94 -5.33 4.63
CA GLN A 37 -23.27 -4.72 4.54
C GLN A 37 -23.31 -3.36 5.24
N ASN A 38 -22.37 -3.07 6.12
CA ASN A 38 -22.24 -1.74 6.68
C ASN A 38 -21.72 -0.80 5.60
N ARG A 39 -22.52 0.24 5.30
CA ARG A 39 -22.22 1.15 4.21
C ARG A 39 -20.88 1.87 4.40
N PHE A 40 -20.57 2.24 5.63
CA PHE A 40 -19.30 2.93 5.93
C PHE A 40 -18.10 2.02 5.66
N VAL A 41 -18.16 0.78 6.14
CA VAL A 41 -17.08 -0.20 5.93
C VAL A 41 -16.90 -0.46 4.44
N TYR A 42 -17.99 -0.68 3.72
CA TYR A 42 -17.94 -0.93 2.28
C TYR A 42 -17.35 0.24 1.52
N SER A 43 -17.73 1.47 1.88
CA SER A 43 -17.23 2.66 1.20
C SER A 43 -15.71 2.82 1.36
N ILE A 44 -15.19 2.60 2.57
CA ILE A 44 -13.76 2.70 2.82
C ILE A 44 -13.02 1.59 2.08
N LEU A 45 -13.55 0.37 2.13
CA LEU A 45 -12.94 -0.77 1.45
C LEU A 45 -12.88 -0.52 -0.07
N GLU A 46 -13.98 -0.05 -0.66
CA GLU A 46 -14.03 0.21 -2.08
C GLU A 46 -13.08 1.34 -2.48
N LEU A 47 -13.03 2.42 -1.70
CA LEU A 47 -12.15 3.54 -2.01
C LEU A 47 -10.69 3.13 -1.97
N THR A 48 -10.27 2.44 -0.91
CA THR A 48 -8.89 1.98 -0.79
C THR A 48 -8.56 0.95 -1.85
N TYR A 49 -9.52 0.08 -2.19
CA TYR A 49 -9.35 -0.92 -3.24
C TYR A 49 -9.08 -0.26 -4.59
N ARG A 50 -9.85 0.75 -4.94
CA ARG A 50 -9.67 1.46 -6.22
C ARG A 50 -8.31 2.12 -6.34
N LEU A 51 -7.78 2.61 -5.22
CA LEU A 51 -6.48 3.26 -5.21
C LEU A 51 -5.32 2.27 -5.28
N THR A 52 -5.51 1.07 -4.77
CA THR A 52 -4.43 0.08 -4.65
C THR A 52 -4.50 -1.03 -5.69
N ASP A 53 -5.68 -1.32 -6.22
CA ASP A 53 -5.90 -2.50 -7.07
C ASP A 53 -5.05 -2.53 -8.33
N PRO A 54 -4.88 -1.42 -9.08
CA PRO A 54 -4.07 -1.49 -10.30
C PRO A 54 -2.65 -2.00 -10.06
N ILE A 55 -2.05 -1.61 -8.94
CA ILE A 55 -0.70 -2.04 -8.59
C ILE A 55 -0.72 -3.44 -8.00
N LEU A 56 -1.70 -3.74 -7.14
CA LEU A 56 -1.81 -5.05 -6.50
C LEU A 56 -2.05 -6.15 -7.53
N ASN A 57 -2.84 -5.89 -8.57
CA ASN A 57 -3.07 -6.88 -9.60
C ASN A 57 -1.79 -7.24 -10.35
N LYS A 58 -0.91 -6.27 -10.58
CA LYS A 58 0.39 -6.55 -11.20
C LYS A 58 1.25 -7.43 -10.30
N ILE A 59 1.22 -7.19 -9.01
CA ILE A 59 1.96 -8.00 -8.05
C ILE A 59 1.40 -9.42 -7.99
N ARG A 60 0.08 -9.55 -7.99
CA ARG A 60 -0.57 -10.87 -7.92
C ARG A 60 -0.22 -11.76 -9.09
N ARG A 61 0.09 -11.19 -10.25
CA ARG A 61 0.49 -11.97 -11.42
C ARG A 61 1.79 -12.73 -11.21
N PHE A 62 2.65 -12.23 -10.32
CA PHE A 62 3.94 -12.86 -10.04
C PHE A 62 3.92 -13.76 -8.82
N LEU A 63 2.82 -13.78 -8.07
CA LEU A 63 2.72 -14.54 -6.85
C LEU A 63 1.92 -15.81 -7.05
N PRO A 64 2.30 -16.92 -6.37
CA PRO A 64 1.46 -18.11 -6.37
C PRO A 64 0.17 -17.85 -5.59
N ASN A 65 -0.85 -18.64 -5.91
CA ASN A 65 -2.11 -18.57 -5.19
C ASN A 65 -1.91 -19.21 -3.80
N LEU A 66 -1.99 -18.40 -2.76
CA LEU A 66 -1.79 -18.86 -1.37
C LEU A 66 -3.10 -19.05 -0.61
N GLY A 67 -4.19 -19.27 -1.34
CA GLY A 67 -5.48 -19.52 -0.74
C GLY A 67 -6.25 -18.24 -0.43
N SER A 68 -6.91 -18.20 0.74
CA SER A 68 -7.79 -17.11 1.10
C SER A 68 -7.07 -15.85 1.58
N LEU A 69 -5.79 -15.97 1.97
CA LEU A 69 -5.02 -14.82 2.44
C LEU A 69 -4.28 -14.18 1.27
N ASP A 70 -4.49 -12.88 1.11
CA ASP A 70 -3.83 -12.10 0.08
C ASP A 70 -2.62 -11.41 0.69
N ILE A 71 -1.42 -11.81 0.27
CA ILE A 71 -0.17 -11.21 0.76
C ILE A 71 0.36 -10.13 -0.17
N SER A 72 -0.34 -9.87 -1.29
CA SER A 72 0.09 -8.84 -2.24
C SER A 72 0.26 -7.46 -1.58
N PRO A 73 -0.66 -7.01 -0.71
CA PRO A 73 -0.47 -5.73 -0.03
C PRO A 73 0.78 -5.67 0.83
N VAL A 74 1.14 -6.78 1.47
CA VAL A 74 2.36 -6.84 2.29
C VAL A 74 3.59 -6.64 1.41
N ILE A 75 3.63 -7.29 0.25
CA ILE A 75 4.72 -7.14 -0.69
C ILE A 75 4.79 -5.70 -1.21
N LEU A 76 3.64 -5.09 -1.51
CA LEU A 76 3.60 -3.70 -1.93
C LEU A 76 4.17 -2.77 -0.86
N LEU A 77 3.82 -2.99 0.41
CA LEU A 77 4.35 -2.19 1.51
C LEU A 77 5.86 -2.33 1.63
N LEU A 78 6.37 -3.56 1.47
CA LEU A 78 7.81 -3.78 1.50
C LEU A 78 8.52 -3.08 0.34
N LEU A 79 7.90 -3.07 -0.84
CA LEU A 79 8.46 -2.35 -2.00
C LEU A 79 8.47 -0.85 -1.75
N ILE A 80 7.40 -0.30 -1.19
CA ILE A 80 7.33 1.13 -0.86
C ILE A 80 8.43 1.48 0.15
N TRP A 81 8.57 0.67 1.19
CA TRP A 81 9.60 0.88 2.20
C TRP A 81 11.01 0.82 1.59
N PHE A 82 11.23 -0.15 0.69
CA PHE A 82 12.50 -0.27 0.00
C PHE A 82 12.79 0.95 -0.85
N ILE A 83 11.79 1.46 -1.58
CA ILE A 83 11.96 2.67 -2.39
C ILE A 83 12.30 3.87 -1.51
N GLU A 84 11.60 4.03 -0.38
CA GLU A 84 11.89 5.11 0.56
C GLU A 84 13.32 5.01 1.09
N MET A 85 13.76 3.79 1.41
CA MET A 85 15.11 3.56 1.90
C MET A 85 16.15 3.90 0.86
N CYS A 86 15.93 3.49 -0.39
CA CYS A 86 16.82 3.83 -1.50
C CYS A 86 16.91 5.34 -1.70
N MET A 87 15.80 6.04 -1.61
CA MET A 87 15.80 7.49 -1.72
C MET A 87 16.62 8.14 -0.62
N LYS A 88 16.47 7.66 0.62
CA LYS A 88 17.20 8.23 1.75
C LYS A 88 18.70 7.92 1.70
N LEU A 89 19.07 6.72 1.22
CA LEU A 89 20.46 6.29 1.24
C LEU A 89 21.25 6.71 0.01
N TYR A 90 20.59 6.79 -1.15
CA TYR A 90 21.30 7.02 -2.43
C TYR A 90 20.96 8.36 -3.07
N VAL A 91 19.72 8.79 -2.99
CA VAL A 91 19.31 10.03 -3.63
C VAL A 91 19.58 11.24 -2.73
N ALA A 92 19.28 11.13 -1.44
CA ALA A 92 19.48 12.24 -0.51
C ALA A 92 20.92 12.76 -0.48
N PRO A 93 21.96 11.90 -0.42
CA PRO A 93 23.33 12.41 -0.45
C PRO A 93 23.66 13.20 -1.70
N LEU A 94 23.04 12.90 -2.83
CA LEU A 94 23.24 13.63 -4.08
C LEU A 94 22.61 15.02 -4.03
N LEU A 95 21.50 15.17 -3.28
CA LEU A 95 20.75 16.42 -3.21
C LEU A 95 21.21 17.31 -2.08
N PHE A 96 21.65 16.73 -0.95
CA PHE A 96 21.96 17.47 0.26
C PHE A 96 23.44 17.67 0.48
N ASN A 97 24.26 17.18 -0.40
CA ASN A 97 25.71 17.26 -0.24
C ASN A 97 26.28 18.51 -0.93
#